data_4a4da7e51c690d8745af493da6a5857e
#
_entry.id   4a4da7e51c690d8745af493da6a5857e
#
_cell.length_a   1.000
_cell.length_b   1.000
_cell.length_c   1.000
_cell.angle_alpha   90.00
_cell.angle_beta   90.00
_cell.angle_gamma   90.00
#
_symmetry.space_group_name_H-M   'P 1'
#
loop_
_entity.id
_entity.type
_entity.pdbx_description
1 polymer ?
#
loop_
_entity_poly.entity_id
_entity_poly.type
_entity_poly.pdbx_seq_one_letter_code
_entity_poly.pdbx_strand_id
1 'polypeptide(L)'
;MTIGDKKSKALELSITQIDRQFGKGAIMRLGDDHPTLMDNIISTGALSLDVALGIGGVPRGRIIEIFGPESSGKTTLALHIITEAQKLNGYAAFIDAEHALDPEYSKRLGVNTEELLVSQPDSGEQALEITETLVRSSALDVIVIDSVAALVPRVELEGEMGDTHVGLQARLMSQALRKLTGTVSRSNTCVVFVNQIREKIGVMYGNPETTPGGRALKFYTSIRMEIRRIGAIKDGTETIGNRTRVKVVKNKVASPFKMTEFDIMYGQGISYEGDILDLAVKGDIIEKMGSWFSYGDLKIAQGRENAKLYLKENPKELKKVISKVKAFMGLDDKGEGPESKD
;
A
#
# COMPACT_ATOMS: atom_id res chain seq x y z
N MET A 1 -14.22 -50.46 -10.06
CA MET A 1 -14.00 -49.00 -10.22
C MET A 1 -15.32 -48.34 -9.84
N THR A 2 -15.28 -47.60 -8.79
CA THR A 2 -16.44 -46.80 -8.32
C THR A 2 -16.71 -45.64 -9.28
N ILE A 3 -17.90 -45.05 -9.24
CA ILE A 3 -18.21 -43.85 -10.05
C ILE A 3 -17.26 -42.72 -9.73
N GLY A 4 -16.75 -42.65 -8.48
CA GLY A 4 -15.73 -41.69 -8.02
C GLY A 4 -14.40 -41.86 -8.75
N ASP A 5 -13.91 -43.09 -8.89
CA ASP A 5 -12.62 -43.38 -9.57
C ASP A 5 -12.65 -42.99 -11.04
N LYS A 6 -13.76 -43.16 -11.75
CA LYS A 6 -13.92 -42.78 -13.14
C LYS A 6 -13.91 -41.25 -13.31
N LYS A 7 -14.54 -40.51 -12.39
CA LYS A 7 -14.56 -39.05 -12.41
C LYS A 7 -13.18 -38.46 -12.10
N SER A 8 -12.46 -39.00 -11.11
CA SER A 8 -11.11 -38.59 -10.76
C SER A 8 -10.16 -38.76 -11.96
N LYS A 9 -10.18 -39.93 -12.59
CA LYS A 9 -9.33 -40.22 -13.78
C LYS A 9 -9.66 -39.33 -14.97
N ALA A 10 -10.94 -39.03 -15.21
CA ALA A 10 -11.34 -38.10 -16.27
C ALA A 10 -10.86 -36.66 -15.97
N LEU A 11 -10.90 -36.22 -14.70
CA LEU A 11 -10.39 -34.90 -14.29
C LEU A 11 -8.87 -34.80 -14.48
N GLU A 12 -8.11 -35.83 -14.09
CA GLU A 12 -6.66 -35.86 -14.27
C GLU A 12 -6.24 -35.79 -15.75
N LEU A 13 -6.98 -36.51 -16.62
CA LEU A 13 -6.77 -36.43 -18.06
C LEU A 13 -7.04 -35.02 -18.60
N SER A 14 -8.12 -34.37 -18.12
CA SER A 14 -8.45 -33.01 -18.52
C SER A 14 -7.40 -32.00 -18.04
N ILE A 15 -6.90 -32.11 -16.80
CA ILE A 15 -5.80 -31.28 -16.28
C ILE A 15 -4.54 -31.45 -17.14
N THR A 16 -4.16 -32.71 -17.45
CA THR A 16 -3.01 -33.02 -18.30
C THR A 16 -3.17 -32.43 -19.71
N GLN A 17 -4.36 -32.44 -20.28
CA GLN A 17 -4.64 -31.85 -21.58
C GLN A 17 -4.53 -30.32 -21.53
N ILE A 18 -5.05 -29.67 -20.48
CA ILE A 18 -4.95 -28.23 -20.29
C ILE A 18 -3.48 -27.81 -20.15
N ASP A 19 -2.69 -28.53 -19.34
CA ASP A 19 -1.25 -28.25 -19.16
C ASP A 19 -0.47 -28.40 -20.48
N ARG A 20 -0.82 -29.36 -21.31
CA ARG A 20 -0.19 -29.50 -22.63
C ARG A 20 -0.57 -28.40 -23.63
N GLN A 21 -1.81 -27.94 -23.57
CA GLN A 21 -2.34 -26.94 -24.51
C GLN A 21 -1.98 -25.50 -24.10
N PHE A 22 -2.00 -25.19 -22.81
CA PHE A 22 -1.88 -23.82 -22.28
C PHE A 22 -0.61 -23.61 -21.44
N GLY A 23 0.17 -24.66 -21.19
CA GLY A 23 1.37 -24.62 -20.36
C GLY A 23 1.10 -25.09 -18.91
N LYS A 24 2.15 -25.59 -18.26
CA LYS A 24 2.10 -26.02 -16.84
C LYS A 24 1.64 -24.88 -15.96
N GLY A 25 0.69 -25.14 -15.05
CA GLY A 25 0.14 -24.16 -14.14
C GLY A 25 -1.03 -23.34 -14.72
N ALA A 26 -1.52 -23.70 -15.94
CA ALA A 26 -2.74 -23.11 -16.50
C ALA A 26 -3.98 -23.42 -15.66
N ILE A 27 -3.97 -24.56 -14.97
CA ILE A 27 -4.95 -24.98 -13.96
C ILE A 27 -4.19 -25.55 -12.76
N MET A 28 -4.66 -25.22 -11.54
CA MET A 28 -4.05 -25.67 -10.31
C MET A 28 -5.12 -25.92 -9.25
N ARG A 29 -4.82 -26.73 -8.26
CA ARG A 29 -5.68 -26.86 -7.08
C ARG A 29 -5.35 -25.73 -6.10
N LEU A 30 -6.35 -25.14 -5.48
CA LEU A 30 -6.16 -24.02 -4.55
C LEU A 30 -5.29 -24.37 -3.31
N GLY A 31 -5.16 -25.66 -2.99
CA GLY A 31 -4.35 -26.16 -1.88
C GLY A 31 -2.94 -26.64 -2.28
N ASP A 32 -2.55 -26.53 -3.55
CA ASP A 32 -1.19 -26.83 -3.96
C ASP A 32 -0.24 -25.73 -3.43
N ASP A 33 1.03 -26.09 -3.17
CA ASP A 33 2.06 -25.21 -2.57
C ASP A 33 2.26 -23.92 -3.38
N HIS A 34 1.42 -22.92 -3.08
CA HIS A 34 1.66 -21.55 -3.51
C HIS A 34 2.20 -20.75 -2.33
N PRO A 35 3.16 -19.83 -2.56
CA PRO A 35 3.57 -18.89 -1.53
C PRO A 35 2.33 -18.25 -0.93
N THR A 36 2.19 -18.31 0.38
CA THR A 36 1.05 -17.69 1.06
C THR A 36 1.08 -16.20 0.76
N LEU A 37 -0.08 -15.54 0.73
CA LEU A 37 -0.12 -14.09 0.55
C LEU A 37 0.71 -13.35 1.62
N MET A 38 0.95 -13.99 2.78
CA MET A 38 1.75 -13.45 3.87
C MET A 38 3.26 -13.43 3.57
N ASP A 39 3.75 -14.33 2.73
CA ASP A 39 5.18 -14.37 2.35
C ASP A 39 5.52 -13.34 1.27
N ASN A 40 4.52 -12.62 0.76
CA ASN A 40 4.63 -11.82 -0.44
C ASN A 40 4.04 -10.42 -0.28
N ILE A 41 4.42 -9.76 0.81
CA ILE A 41 3.92 -8.44 1.20
C ILE A 41 5.06 -7.40 1.25
N ILE A 42 4.69 -6.14 1.19
CA ILE A 42 5.54 -4.97 1.46
C ILE A 42 4.86 -4.19 2.57
N SER A 43 5.56 -3.90 3.68
CA SER A 43 5.05 -3.03 4.73
C SER A 43 4.70 -1.64 4.19
N THR A 44 3.75 -0.98 4.81
CA THR A 44 3.39 0.40 4.49
C THR A 44 4.25 1.44 5.21
N GLY A 45 5.13 0.99 6.13
CA GLY A 45 5.88 1.86 7.02
C GLY A 45 5.09 2.32 8.26
N ALA A 46 3.81 1.95 8.36
CA ALA A 46 2.96 2.14 9.54
C ALA A 46 2.41 0.78 9.99
N LEU A 47 2.88 0.27 11.13
CA LEU A 47 2.46 -1.04 11.63
C LEU A 47 0.94 -1.11 11.86
N SER A 48 0.35 -0.01 12.31
CA SER A 48 -1.10 0.07 12.50
C SER A 48 -1.89 -0.09 11.19
N LEU A 49 -1.34 0.40 10.07
CA LEU A 49 -1.95 0.22 8.76
C LEU A 49 -1.71 -1.22 8.25
N ASP A 50 -0.54 -1.79 8.48
CA ASP A 50 -0.23 -3.17 8.14
C ASP A 50 -1.18 -4.15 8.84
N VAL A 51 -1.48 -3.90 10.14
CA VAL A 51 -2.53 -4.61 10.89
C VAL A 51 -3.91 -4.39 10.30
N ALA A 52 -4.25 -3.17 9.92
CA ALA A 52 -5.56 -2.85 9.34
C ALA A 52 -5.76 -3.53 7.97
N LEU A 53 -4.69 -3.72 7.20
CA LEU A 53 -4.71 -4.48 5.94
C LEU A 53 -4.91 -5.98 6.16
N GLY A 54 -4.60 -6.51 7.35
CA GLY A 54 -4.91 -7.87 7.79
C GLY A 54 -3.95 -8.95 7.29
N ILE A 55 -2.97 -8.60 6.47
CA ILE A 55 -1.93 -9.50 5.96
C ILE A 55 -0.52 -8.98 6.27
N GLY A 56 -0.39 -7.84 6.97
CA GLY A 56 0.89 -7.27 7.38
C GLY A 56 1.49 -6.27 6.40
N GLY A 57 0.75 -5.83 5.38
CA GLY A 57 1.22 -4.83 4.41
C GLY A 57 0.43 -4.86 3.10
N VAL A 58 0.99 -4.30 2.03
CA VAL A 58 0.43 -4.36 0.68
C VAL A 58 0.95 -5.60 -0.05
N PRO A 59 0.07 -6.38 -0.72
CA PRO A 59 0.48 -7.60 -1.39
C PRO A 59 1.18 -7.31 -2.73
N ARG A 60 2.26 -8.04 -3.01
CA ARG A 60 2.86 -8.10 -4.35
C ARG A 60 1.90 -8.76 -5.33
N GLY A 61 2.07 -8.54 -6.62
CA GLY A 61 1.21 -9.10 -7.65
C GLY A 61 -0.22 -8.53 -7.66
N ARG A 62 -0.43 -7.37 -7.03
CA ARG A 62 -1.75 -6.73 -6.91
C ARG A 62 -1.72 -5.25 -7.24
N ILE A 63 -2.88 -4.76 -7.66
CA ILE A 63 -3.12 -3.34 -7.89
C ILE A 63 -3.77 -2.75 -6.66
N ILE A 64 -3.21 -1.64 -6.16
CA ILE A 64 -3.64 -0.90 -4.97
C ILE A 64 -4.03 0.52 -5.39
N GLU A 65 -5.00 1.12 -4.72
CA GLU A 65 -5.32 2.55 -4.85
C GLU A 65 -5.21 3.23 -3.49
N ILE A 66 -4.45 4.32 -3.43
CA ILE A 66 -4.40 5.27 -2.32
C ILE A 66 -5.06 6.55 -2.79
N PHE A 67 -6.16 6.96 -2.16
CA PHE A 67 -6.87 8.16 -2.59
C PHE A 67 -7.30 9.02 -1.41
N GLY A 68 -7.44 10.31 -1.66
CA GLY A 68 -7.82 11.27 -0.62
C GLY A 68 -7.71 12.71 -1.09
N PRO A 69 -8.09 13.68 -0.24
CA PRO A 69 -7.94 15.08 -0.52
C PRO A 69 -6.49 15.48 -0.76
N GLU A 70 -6.28 16.66 -1.28
CA GLU A 70 -4.94 17.26 -1.38
C GLU A 70 -4.28 17.36 0.00
N SER A 71 -2.95 17.26 0.05
CA SER A 71 -2.13 17.36 1.28
C SER A 71 -2.54 16.38 2.40
N SER A 72 -3.20 15.26 2.06
CA SER A 72 -3.59 14.22 3.03
C SER A 72 -2.49 13.20 3.34
N GLY A 73 -1.35 13.22 2.62
CA GLY A 73 -0.22 12.29 2.81
C GLY A 73 -0.21 11.10 1.85
N LYS A 74 -0.90 11.15 0.71
CA LYS A 74 -0.93 10.08 -0.30
C LYS A 74 0.46 9.72 -0.83
N THR A 75 1.17 10.70 -1.36
CA THR A 75 2.54 10.55 -1.88
C THR A 75 3.49 10.11 -0.79
N THR A 76 3.37 10.67 0.42
CA THR A 76 4.16 10.26 1.59
C THR A 76 3.99 8.77 1.88
N LEU A 77 2.75 8.27 1.94
CA LEU A 77 2.48 6.84 2.16
C LEU A 77 3.03 5.97 1.02
N ALA A 78 2.88 6.41 -0.23
CA ALA A 78 3.42 5.70 -1.39
C ALA A 78 4.96 5.62 -1.36
N LEU A 79 5.65 6.70 -0.97
CA LEU A 79 7.10 6.72 -0.79
C LEU A 79 7.57 5.84 0.36
N HIS A 80 6.82 5.74 1.46
CA HIS A 80 7.12 4.78 2.52
C HIS A 80 7.00 3.32 2.04
N ILE A 81 6.01 2.98 1.22
CA ILE A 81 5.91 1.65 0.61
C ILE A 81 7.15 1.35 -0.26
N ILE A 82 7.63 2.34 -1.03
CA ILE A 82 8.90 2.22 -1.79
C ILE A 82 10.07 1.97 -0.84
N THR A 83 10.20 2.78 0.22
CA THR A 83 11.26 2.62 1.22
C THR A 83 11.27 1.23 1.82
N GLU A 84 10.10 0.71 2.19
CA GLU A 84 9.99 -0.64 2.78
C GLU A 84 10.33 -1.74 1.76
N ALA A 85 9.97 -1.57 0.47
CA ALA A 85 10.38 -2.49 -0.59
C ALA A 85 11.91 -2.50 -0.77
N GLN A 86 12.55 -1.32 -0.80
CA GLN A 86 14.01 -1.20 -0.92
C GLN A 86 14.75 -1.75 0.29
N LYS A 87 14.22 -1.63 1.52
CA LYS A 87 14.78 -2.28 2.73
C LYS A 87 14.86 -3.81 2.60
N LEU A 88 14.00 -4.41 1.79
CA LEU A 88 14.00 -5.84 1.47
C LEU A 88 14.86 -6.15 0.23
N ASN A 89 15.76 -5.24 -0.18
CA ASN A 89 16.55 -5.29 -1.41
C ASN A 89 15.70 -5.38 -2.69
N GLY A 90 14.48 -4.87 -2.64
CA GLY A 90 13.57 -4.81 -3.79
C GLY A 90 13.80 -3.57 -4.65
N TYR A 91 13.47 -3.67 -5.93
CA TYR A 91 13.52 -2.56 -6.88
C TYR A 91 12.18 -1.86 -6.99
N ALA A 92 12.24 -0.53 -7.17
CA ALA A 92 11.06 0.31 -7.23
C ALA A 92 11.10 1.29 -8.42
N ALA A 93 9.91 1.67 -8.92
CA ALA A 93 9.77 2.75 -9.87
C ALA A 93 8.68 3.74 -9.43
N PHE A 94 8.88 5.00 -9.77
CA PHE A 94 7.94 6.09 -9.55
C PHE A 94 7.60 6.76 -10.87
N ILE A 95 6.33 6.69 -11.28
CA ILE A 95 5.81 7.36 -12.46
C ILE A 95 5.19 8.67 -12.00
N ASP A 96 5.95 9.74 -12.15
CA ASP A 96 5.63 11.09 -11.70
C ASP A 96 4.85 11.86 -12.78
N ALA A 97 3.56 11.60 -12.88
CA ALA A 97 2.70 12.27 -13.84
C ALA A 97 2.31 13.72 -13.41
N GLU A 98 2.52 14.08 -12.15
CA GLU A 98 2.32 15.45 -11.65
C GLU A 98 3.58 16.31 -11.76
N HIS A 99 4.75 15.72 -12.09
CA HIS A 99 6.06 16.40 -12.13
C HIS A 99 6.42 17.12 -10.81
N ALA A 100 6.06 16.47 -9.69
CA ALA A 100 6.12 17.09 -8.36
C ALA A 100 6.96 16.27 -7.35
N LEU A 101 7.68 15.23 -7.79
CA LEU A 101 8.53 14.43 -6.92
C LEU A 101 9.75 15.24 -6.46
N ASP A 102 9.87 15.43 -5.14
CA ASP A 102 11.03 16.05 -4.50
C ASP A 102 12.03 14.95 -4.07
N PRO A 103 13.24 14.90 -4.68
CA PRO A 103 14.28 13.94 -4.33
C PRO A 103 14.77 14.07 -2.88
N GLU A 104 14.91 15.30 -2.38
CA GLU A 104 15.37 15.55 -1.01
C GLU A 104 14.33 15.12 0.03
N TYR A 105 13.05 15.34 -0.26
CA TYR A 105 11.97 14.81 0.57
C TYR A 105 11.96 13.29 0.54
N SER A 106 12.07 12.67 -0.63
CA SER A 106 12.13 11.21 -0.79
C SER A 106 13.26 10.60 0.01
N LYS A 107 14.46 11.21 -0.05
CA LYS A 107 15.64 10.77 0.71
C LYS A 107 15.41 10.86 2.22
N ARG A 108 14.77 11.93 2.71
CA ARG A 108 14.41 12.07 4.13
C ARG A 108 13.42 11.00 4.61
N LEU A 109 12.57 10.48 3.72
CA LEU A 109 11.66 9.36 4.02
C LEU A 109 12.36 8.00 3.99
N GLY A 110 13.66 7.97 3.63
CA GLY A 110 14.47 6.76 3.58
C GLY A 110 14.51 6.06 2.21
N VAL A 111 13.98 6.71 1.17
CA VAL A 111 14.08 6.19 -0.19
C VAL A 111 15.55 6.25 -0.64
N ASN A 112 16.07 5.12 -1.15
CA ASN A 112 17.33 5.10 -1.88
C ASN A 112 17.10 5.70 -3.27
N THR A 113 17.40 7.00 -3.40
CA THR A 113 17.15 7.76 -4.62
C THR A 113 18.10 7.40 -5.77
N GLU A 114 19.23 6.76 -5.48
CA GLU A 114 20.18 6.31 -6.50
C GLU A 114 19.68 5.07 -7.25
N GLU A 115 18.83 4.26 -6.61
CA GLU A 115 18.25 3.04 -7.18
C GLU A 115 16.78 3.19 -7.58
N LEU A 116 16.14 4.31 -7.26
CA LEU A 116 14.76 4.55 -7.64
C LEU A 116 14.67 4.92 -9.12
N LEU A 117 13.95 4.13 -9.90
CA LEU A 117 13.63 4.49 -11.29
C LEU A 117 12.52 5.54 -11.29
N VAL A 118 12.76 6.67 -11.95
CA VAL A 118 11.76 7.74 -12.08
C VAL A 118 11.46 7.99 -13.55
N SER A 119 10.18 8.11 -13.88
CA SER A 119 9.71 8.51 -15.21
C SER A 119 8.71 9.64 -15.08
N GLN A 120 8.85 10.65 -15.95
CA GLN A 120 7.95 11.80 -16.05
C GLN A 120 7.31 11.80 -17.44
N PRO A 121 6.20 11.07 -17.62
CA PRO A 121 5.57 10.90 -18.91
C PRO A 121 4.78 12.13 -19.35
N ASP A 122 4.77 12.42 -20.66
CA ASP A 122 4.02 13.53 -21.23
C ASP A 122 2.51 13.23 -21.37
N SER A 123 2.11 11.96 -21.39
CA SER A 123 0.70 11.57 -21.55
C SER A 123 0.32 10.34 -20.71
N GLY A 124 -0.97 10.15 -20.48
CA GLY A 124 -1.49 8.99 -19.77
C GLY A 124 -1.18 7.66 -20.47
N GLU A 125 -1.20 7.64 -21.81
CA GLU A 125 -0.80 6.46 -22.58
C GLU A 125 0.66 6.10 -22.33
N GLN A 126 1.57 7.07 -22.39
CA GLN A 126 3.00 6.85 -22.14
C GLN A 126 3.25 6.34 -20.72
N ALA A 127 2.61 6.94 -19.71
CA ALA A 127 2.70 6.50 -18.32
C ALA A 127 2.32 5.02 -18.16
N LEU A 128 1.21 4.61 -18.77
CA LEU A 128 0.66 3.28 -18.65
C LEU A 128 1.43 2.24 -19.49
N GLU A 129 2.00 2.63 -20.64
CA GLU A 129 2.87 1.78 -21.47
C GLU A 129 4.23 1.55 -20.80
N ILE A 130 4.83 2.58 -20.17
CA ILE A 130 6.03 2.45 -19.37
C ILE A 130 5.75 1.49 -18.20
N THR A 131 4.65 1.70 -17.48
CA THR A 131 4.23 0.82 -16.38
C THR A 131 4.06 -0.63 -16.87
N GLU A 132 3.38 -0.87 -17.99
CA GLU A 132 3.21 -2.22 -18.57
C GLU A 132 4.56 -2.86 -18.86
N THR A 133 5.49 -2.12 -19.46
CA THR A 133 6.83 -2.60 -19.80
C THR A 133 7.62 -2.99 -18.56
N LEU A 134 7.60 -2.14 -17.52
CA LEU A 134 8.26 -2.40 -16.26
C LEU A 134 7.66 -3.61 -15.52
N VAL A 135 6.33 -3.73 -15.47
CA VAL A 135 5.65 -4.89 -14.89
C VAL A 135 6.02 -6.18 -15.62
N ARG A 136 6.08 -6.17 -16.95
CA ARG A 136 6.43 -7.35 -17.76
C ARG A 136 7.85 -7.82 -17.56
N SER A 137 8.77 -6.96 -17.14
CA SER A 137 10.15 -7.36 -16.82
C SER A 137 10.23 -8.30 -15.62
N SER A 138 9.21 -8.28 -14.74
CA SER A 138 9.20 -9.01 -13.46
C SER A 138 10.37 -8.69 -12.54
N ALA A 139 11.05 -7.57 -12.76
CA ALA A 139 12.23 -7.15 -12.00
C ALA A 139 11.90 -6.19 -10.85
N LEU A 140 10.69 -5.62 -10.86
CA LEU A 140 10.29 -4.61 -9.88
C LEU A 140 9.32 -5.17 -8.83
N ASP A 141 9.54 -4.79 -7.60
CA ASP A 141 8.70 -5.15 -6.46
C ASP A 141 7.50 -4.21 -6.33
N VAL A 142 7.73 -2.92 -6.58
CA VAL A 142 6.68 -1.90 -6.50
C VAL A 142 6.82 -0.84 -7.59
N ILE A 143 5.69 -0.43 -8.14
CA ILE A 143 5.59 0.71 -9.07
C ILE A 143 4.51 1.64 -8.51
N VAL A 144 4.85 2.90 -8.29
CA VAL A 144 3.91 3.96 -7.91
C VAL A 144 3.61 4.83 -9.11
N ILE A 145 2.33 5.16 -9.32
CA ILE A 145 1.87 6.11 -10.33
C ILE A 145 1.18 7.26 -9.59
N ASP A 146 1.78 8.43 -9.60
CA ASP A 146 1.30 9.65 -8.93
C ASP A 146 1.09 10.77 -9.94
N SER A 147 -0.11 11.14 -10.26
CA SER A 147 -1.38 10.58 -9.86
C SER A 147 -2.26 10.23 -11.06
N VAL A 148 -3.29 9.40 -10.84
CA VAL A 148 -4.30 9.07 -11.87
C VAL A 148 -4.96 10.34 -12.42
N ALA A 149 -5.15 11.37 -11.59
CA ALA A 149 -5.76 12.64 -11.99
C ALA A 149 -4.94 13.37 -13.09
N ALA A 150 -3.61 13.16 -13.13
CA ALA A 150 -2.69 13.76 -14.08
C ALA A 150 -2.46 12.91 -15.34
N LEU A 151 -3.06 11.71 -15.44
CA LEU A 151 -2.98 10.87 -16.63
C LEU A 151 -3.91 11.42 -17.73
N VAL A 152 -3.46 12.46 -18.42
CA VAL A 152 -4.20 13.12 -19.50
C VAL A 152 -4.01 12.30 -20.78
N PRO A 153 -5.10 11.91 -21.49
CA PRO A 153 -5.01 11.25 -22.78
C PRO A 153 -4.33 12.13 -23.83
N ARG A 154 -3.52 11.53 -24.71
CA ARG A 154 -2.78 12.25 -25.76
C ARG A 154 -3.69 13.12 -26.63
N VAL A 155 -4.84 12.59 -27.01
CA VAL A 155 -5.85 13.32 -27.83
C VAL A 155 -6.33 14.59 -27.13
N GLU A 156 -6.41 14.58 -25.80
CA GLU A 156 -6.77 15.76 -25.02
C GLU A 156 -5.64 16.81 -24.99
N LEU A 157 -4.38 16.35 -24.99
CA LEU A 157 -3.21 17.23 -25.05
C LEU A 157 -2.99 17.87 -26.42
N GLU A 158 -3.37 17.15 -27.49
CA GLU A 158 -3.27 17.63 -28.89
C GLU A 158 -4.48 18.47 -29.32
N GLY A 159 -5.57 18.47 -28.55
CA GLY A 159 -6.79 19.24 -28.80
C GLY A 159 -6.65 20.74 -28.49
N GLU A 160 -7.62 21.53 -28.93
CA GLU A 160 -7.65 22.95 -28.62
C GLU A 160 -8.20 23.22 -27.21
N MET A 161 -7.80 24.35 -26.61
CA MET A 161 -8.32 24.78 -25.32
C MET A 161 -9.83 25.01 -25.40
N GLY A 162 -10.59 24.22 -24.62
CA GLY A 162 -12.06 24.28 -24.60
C GLY A 162 -12.75 23.08 -25.26
N ASP A 163 -12.01 22.21 -25.92
CA ASP A 163 -12.56 20.96 -26.45
C ASP A 163 -13.10 20.05 -25.34
N THR A 164 -14.24 19.43 -25.60
CA THR A 164 -14.86 18.51 -24.64
C THR A 164 -14.42 17.08 -24.88
N HIS A 165 -13.63 16.55 -23.96
CA HIS A 165 -13.09 15.18 -24.02
C HIS A 165 -13.70 14.24 -22.99
N VAL A 166 -15.03 14.17 -22.96
CA VAL A 166 -15.78 13.40 -21.95
C VAL A 166 -15.41 11.91 -21.98
N GLY A 167 -14.90 11.41 -20.85
CA GLY A 167 -14.71 9.98 -20.62
C GLY A 167 -13.48 9.35 -21.26
N LEU A 168 -12.60 10.09 -21.95
CA LEU A 168 -11.38 9.56 -22.55
C LEU A 168 -10.45 8.94 -21.51
N GLN A 169 -10.19 9.65 -20.40
CA GLN A 169 -9.37 9.13 -19.30
C GLN A 169 -9.95 7.83 -18.72
N ALA A 170 -11.28 7.76 -18.54
CA ALA A 170 -11.92 6.55 -18.02
C ALA A 170 -11.79 5.35 -19.00
N ARG A 171 -11.83 5.62 -20.32
CA ARG A 171 -11.61 4.61 -21.36
C ARG A 171 -10.17 4.12 -21.37
N LEU A 172 -9.21 5.04 -21.31
CA LEU A 172 -7.78 4.75 -21.23
C LEU A 172 -7.49 3.87 -20.00
N MET A 173 -7.94 4.27 -18.81
CA MET A 173 -7.78 3.48 -17.58
C MET A 173 -8.42 2.09 -17.69
N SER A 174 -9.61 1.99 -18.28
CA SER A 174 -10.28 0.70 -18.46
C SER A 174 -9.51 -0.24 -19.39
N GLN A 175 -8.90 0.28 -20.43
CA GLN A 175 -8.07 -0.48 -21.37
C GLN A 175 -6.77 -0.92 -20.72
N ALA A 176 -6.06 -0.02 -20.06
CA ALA A 176 -4.79 -0.30 -19.40
C ALA A 176 -4.94 -1.34 -18.28
N LEU A 177 -5.94 -1.17 -17.40
CA LEU A 177 -6.15 -2.08 -16.28
C LEU A 177 -6.52 -3.49 -16.72
N ARG A 178 -7.23 -3.65 -17.83
CA ARG A 178 -7.48 -5.00 -18.42
C ARG A 178 -6.20 -5.70 -18.82
N LYS A 179 -5.22 -4.97 -19.39
CA LYS A 179 -3.91 -5.52 -19.76
C LYS A 179 -3.03 -5.76 -18.53
N LEU A 180 -2.95 -4.77 -17.65
CA LEU A 180 -2.06 -4.80 -16.49
C LEU A 180 -2.42 -5.88 -15.47
N THR A 181 -3.72 -6.12 -15.19
CA THR A 181 -4.13 -7.01 -14.09
C THR A 181 -3.53 -8.40 -14.18
N GLY A 182 -3.57 -9.03 -15.36
CA GLY A 182 -3.01 -10.36 -15.54
C GLY A 182 -1.48 -10.38 -15.50
N THR A 183 -0.85 -9.33 -15.99
CA THR A 183 0.62 -9.20 -16.00
C THR A 183 1.14 -8.92 -14.60
N VAL A 184 0.52 -7.99 -13.87
CA VAL A 184 0.83 -7.66 -12.48
C VAL A 184 0.78 -8.90 -11.58
N SER A 185 -0.26 -9.73 -11.73
CA SER A 185 -0.37 -10.96 -10.93
C SER A 185 0.77 -11.94 -11.19
N ARG A 186 1.22 -12.08 -12.47
CA ARG A 186 2.31 -12.99 -12.84
C ARG A 186 3.70 -12.47 -12.52
N SER A 187 3.90 -11.15 -12.62
CA SER A 187 5.19 -10.52 -12.35
C SER A 187 5.51 -10.35 -10.88
N ASN A 188 4.51 -10.57 -10.01
CA ASN A 188 4.65 -10.36 -8.57
C ASN A 188 4.98 -8.91 -8.17
N THR A 189 4.67 -7.95 -9.04
CA THR A 189 4.88 -6.52 -8.81
C THR A 189 3.66 -5.90 -8.13
N CYS A 190 3.84 -5.13 -7.05
CA CYS A 190 2.79 -4.29 -6.49
C CYS A 190 2.66 -3.00 -7.30
N VAL A 191 1.47 -2.70 -7.84
CA VAL A 191 1.24 -1.43 -8.56
C VAL A 191 0.32 -0.55 -7.73
N VAL A 192 0.82 0.59 -7.30
CA VAL A 192 0.13 1.57 -6.44
C VAL A 192 -0.29 2.76 -7.28
N PHE A 193 -1.59 2.96 -7.43
CA PHE A 193 -2.15 4.17 -8.02
C PHE A 193 -2.48 5.17 -6.92
N VAL A 194 -1.87 6.34 -6.97
CA VAL A 194 -2.27 7.49 -6.16
C VAL A 194 -3.37 8.24 -6.89
N ASN A 195 -4.43 8.65 -6.17
CA ASN A 195 -5.57 9.30 -6.78
C ASN A 195 -6.11 10.44 -5.91
N GLN A 196 -6.70 11.43 -6.55
CA GLN A 196 -7.32 12.58 -5.89
C GLN A 196 -8.82 12.31 -5.68
N ILE A 197 -9.46 13.12 -4.85
CA ILE A 197 -10.91 13.19 -4.73
C ILE A 197 -11.41 14.38 -5.54
N ARG A 198 -12.51 14.19 -6.23
CA ARG A 198 -13.28 15.21 -6.93
C ARG A 198 -14.74 15.14 -6.48
N GLU A 199 -15.44 16.24 -6.55
CA GLU A 199 -16.86 16.30 -6.24
C GLU A 199 -17.70 16.23 -7.52
N LYS A 200 -18.75 15.44 -7.49
CA LYS A 200 -19.75 15.39 -8.55
C LYS A 200 -20.71 16.54 -8.39
N ILE A 201 -20.82 17.36 -9.43
CA ILE A 201 -21.77 18.45 -9.49
C ILE A 201 -23.20 17.87 -9.53
N GLY A 202 -24.14 18.46 -8.76
CA GLY A 202 -25.56 18.12 -8.80
C GLY A 202 -25.99 16.91 -7.96
N VAL A 203 -25.13 16.36 -7.10
CA VAL A 203 -25.52 15.30 -6.15
C VAL A 203 -26.13 15.97 -4.90
N MET A 204 -27.47 15.98 -4.80
CA MET A 204 -28.17 16.55 -3.64
C MET A 204 -28.24 15.57 -2.44
N TYR A 205 -28.17 14.26 -2.67
CA TYR A 205 -28.26 13.22 -1.64
C TYR A 205 -27.15 12.19 -1.82
N GLY A 206 -26.58 11.70 -0.71
CA GLY A 206 -25.49 10.71 -0.70
C GLY A 206 -24.10 11.35 -0.72
N ASN A 207 -23.07 10.56 -1.00
CA ASN A 207 -21.69 11.04 -1.04
C ASN A 207 -21.35 11.58 -2.44
N PRO A 208 -21.09 12.90 -2.60
CA PRO A 208 -20.71 13.51 -3.86
C PRO A 208 -19.28 13.15 -4.28
N GLU A 209 -18.44 12.69 -3.37
CA GLU A 209 -17.02 12.42 -3.63
C GLU A 209 -16.83 11.26 -4.61
N THR A 210 -15.93 11.45 -5.55
CA THR A 210 -15.52 10.44 -6.52
C THR A 210 -14.04 10.58 -6.84
N THR A 211 -13.45 9.53 -7.42
CA THR A 211 -12.06 9.55 -7.89
C THR A 211 -12.01 9.64 -9.42
N PRO A 212 -11.06 10.39 -10.02
CA PRO A 212 -10.76 10.39 -11.45
C PRO A 212 -10.46 8.99 -12.00
N GLY A 213 -10.43 8.85 -13.33
CA GLY A 213 -10.13 7.58 -14.00
C GLY A 213 -11.32 6.62 -14.13
N GLY A 214 -12.54 7.06 -13.78
CA GLY A 214 -13.77 6.28 -13.96
C GLY A 214 -13.96 5.17 -12.93
N ARG A 215 -14.71 4.11 -13.32
CA ARG A 215 -15.02 2.98 -12.42
C ARG A 215 -14.01 1.84 -12.48
N ALA A 216 -13.17 1.76 -13.51
CA ALA A 216 -12.30 0.62 -13.76
C ALA A 216 -11.35 0.35 -12.58
N LEU A 217 -10.68 1.39 -12.09
CA LEU A 217 -9.76 1.26 -10.95
C LEU A 217 -10.45 0.68 -9.71
N LYS A 218 -11.69 1.10 -9.44
CA LYS A 218 -12.50 0.57 -8.32
C LYS A 218 -12.75 -0.93 -8.41
N PHE A 219 -12.83 -1.49 -9.63
CA PHE A 219 -13.04 -2.94 -9.83
C PHE A 219 -11.73 -3.72 -9.82
N TYR A 220 -10.70 -3.23 -10.49
CA TYR A 220 -9.45 -3.95 -10.69
C TYR A 220 -8.54 -3.95 -9.46
N THR A 221 -8.59 -2.93 -8.62
CA THR A 221 -7.82 -2.90 -7.37
C THR A 221 -8.19 -4.03 -6.41
N SER A 222 -7.20 -4.58 -5.73
CA SER A 222 -7.38 -5.52 -4.62
C SER A 222 -7.58 -4.81 -3.30
N ILE A 223 -6.89 -3.70 -3.09
CA ILE A 223 -6.99 -2.86 -1.90
C ILE A 223 -7.24 -1.41 -2.34
N ARG A 224 -8.11 -0.71 -1.60
CA ARG A 224 -8.32 0.73 -1.74
C ARG A 224 -8.27 1.37 -0.36
N MET A 225 -7.42 2.36 -0.22
CA MET A 225 -7.17 3.09 1.02
C MET A 225 -7.57 4.56 0.83
N GLU A 226 -8.49 5.02 1.64
CA GLU A 226 -8.84 6.43 1.75
C GLU A 226 -8.02 7.06 2.85
N ILE A 227 -7.22 8.09 2.51
CA ILE A 227 -6.36 8.79 3.46
C ILE A 227 -6.85 10.22 3.65
N ARG A 228 -7.01 10.64 4.92
CA ARG A 228 -7.48 11.97 5.29
C ARG A 228 -6.69 12.54 6.46
N ARG A 229 -6.35 13.81 6.37
CA ARG A 229 -5.90 14.59 7.52
C ARG A 229 -7.08 14.83 8.45
N ILE A 230 -6.91 14.54 9.75
CA ILE A 230 -7.95 14.71 10.77
C ILE A 230 -7.58 15.71 11.86
N GLY A 231 -6.33 16.14 11.94
CA GLY A 231 -5.85 17.11 12.90
C GLY A 231 -4.45 17.59 12.60
N ALA A 232 -4.07 18.74 13.18
CA ALA A 232 -2.71 19.25 13.15
C ALA A 232 -1.96 18.84 14.42
N ILE A 233 -0.69 18.46 14.25
CA ILE A 233 0.24 18.24 15.36
C ILE A 233 1.03 19.54 15.53
N LYS A 234 1.04 20.06 16.74
CA LYS A 234 1.68 21.34 17.04
C LYS A 234 2.78 21.19 18.08
N ASP A 235 3.83 21.96 17.93
CA ASP A 235 4.83 22.24 18.95
C ASP A 235 4.78 23.74 19.27
N GLY A 236 4.24 24.07 20.43
CA GLY A 236 3.86 25.44 20.76
C GLY A 236 2.84 26.01 19.78
N THR A 237 3.23 27.04 19.02
CA THR A 237 2.42 27.69 17.99
C THR A 237 2.63 27.12 16.59
N GLU A 238 3.71 26.36 16.37
CA GLU A 238 4.11 25.83 15.08
C GLU A 238 3.40 24.51 14.77
N THR A 239 2.93 24.34 13.54
CA THR A 239 2.39 23.06 13.07
C THR A 239 3.52 22.22 12.48
N ILE A 240 3.87 21.13 13.16
CA ILE A 240 5.00 20.25 12.81
C ILE A 240 4.58 18.96 12.10
N GLY A 241 3.28 18.71 12.01
CA GLY A 241 2.77 17.50 11.36
C GLY A 241 1.25 17.43 11.34
N ASN A 242 0.75 16.31 10.85
CA ASN A 242 -0.67 16.02 10.78
C ASN A 242 -0.98 14.65 11.38
N ARG A 243 -2.06 14.58 12.17
CA ARG A 243 -2.74 13.32 12.48
C ARG A 243 -3.54 12.91 11.26
N THR A 244 -3.28 11.71 10.76
CA THR A 244 -3.83 11.20 9.51
C THR A 244 -4.61 9.91 9.79
N ARG A 245 -5.79 9.81 9.18
CA ARG A 245 -6.63 8.61 9.22
C ARG A 245 -6.59 7.90 7.88
N VAL A 246 -6.40 6.59 7.89
CA VAL A 246 -6.55 5.72 6.72
C VAL A 246 -7.69 4.74 6.93
N LYS A 247 -8.64 4.71 5.99
CA LYS A 247 -9.75 3.77 5.94
C LYS A 247 -9.55 2.81 4.77
N VAL A 248 -9.53 1.53 5.05
CA VAL A 248 -9.47 0.47 4.03
C VAL A 248 -10.87 0.24 3.48
N VAL A 249 -11.24 0.95 2.42
CA VAL A 249 -12.62 0.91 1.87
C VAL A 249 -12.89 -0.31 0.99
N LYS A 250 -11.84 -0.99 0.54
CA LYS A 250 -11.91 -2.25 -0.19
C LYS A 250 -10.70 -3.10 0.15
N ASN A 251 -10.93 -4.39 0.39
CA ASN A 251 -9.89 -5.37 0.61
C ASN A 251 -10.34 -6.74 0.08
N LYS A 252 -9.59 -7.32 -0.87
CA LYS A 252 -9.85 -8.65 -1.43
C LYS A 252 -8.98 -9.74 -0.78
N VAL A 253 -8.06 -9.35 0.12
CA VAL A 253 -7.10 -10.28 0.74
C VAL A 253 -7.36 -10.45 2.24
N ALA A 254 -8.18 -9.57 2.85
CA ALA A 254 -8.62 -9.65 4.24
C ALA A 254 -9.94 -8.90 4.43
N SER A 255 -10.43 -8.79 5.67
CA SER A 255 -11.65 -8.05 5.99
C SER A 255 -11.52 -6.56 5.70
N PRO A 256 -12.41 -5.96 4.89
CA PRO A 256 -12.40 -4.53 4.59
C PRO A 256 -12.94 -3.67 5.76
N PHE A 257 -12.98 -2.35 5.54
CA PHE A 257 -13.56 -1.32 6.40
C PHE A 257 -12.86 -1.06 7.73
N LYS A 258 -11.66 -1.63 7.91
CA LYS A 258 -10.81 -1.27 9.05
C LYS A 258 -10.26 0.14 8.87
N MET A 259 -10.06 0.82 10.00
CA MET A 259 -9.49 2.16 10.06
C MET A 259 -8.32 2.19 11.03
N THR A 260 -7.34 3.01 10.69
CA THR A 260 -6.22 3.32 11.57
C THR A 260 -5.86 4.79 11.49
N GLU A 261 -5.12 5.27 12.49
CA GLU A 261 -4.65 6.65 12.57
C GLU A 261 -3.18 6.65 12.99
N PHE A 262 -2.39 7.45 12.32
CA PHE A 262 -0.99 7.68 12.63
C PHE A 262 -0.59 9.12 12.31
N ASP A 263 0.57 9.52 12.78
CA ASP A 263 1.11 10.85 12.57
C ASP A 263 1.99 10.88 11.33
N ILE A 264 1.84 11.92 10.51
CA ILE A 264 2.79 12.28 9.45
C ILE A 264 3.47 13.59 9.88
N MET A 265 4.77 13.52 10.14
CA MET A 265 5.59 14.67 10.54
C MET A 265 6.17 15.34 9.29
N TYR A 266 6.14 16.67 9.25
CA TYR A 266 6.66 17.41 8.11
C TYR A 266 8.17 17.20 7.95
N GLY A 267 8.59 16.89 6.74
CA GLY A 267 9.98 16.60 6.41
C GLY A 267 10.53 15.25 6.92
N GLN A 268 9.74 14.46 7.68
CA GLN A 268 10.16 13.18 8.24
C GLN A 268 9.25 12.01 7.85
N GLY A 269 8.01 12.29 7.39
CA GLY A 269 7.04 11.27 7.00
C GLY A 269 6.31 10.63 8.18
N ILE A 270 5.96 9.37 8.06
CA ILE A 270 5.21 8.61 9.07
C ILE A 270 6.05 8.48 10.35
N SER A 271 5.47 8.88 11.49
CA SER A 271 6.09 8.73 12.81
C SER A 271 5.99 7.27 13.26
N TYR A 272 7.01 6.48 12.93
CA TYR A 272 7.04 5.04 13.24
C TYR A 272 6.96 4.77 14.73
N GLU A 273 7.78 5.47 15.55
CA GLU A 273 7.77 5.31 17.00
C GLU A 273 6.43 5.75 17.61
N GLY A 274 5.79 6.77 17.01
CA GLY A 274 4.46 7.22 17.42
C GLY A 274 3.38 6.19 17.14
N ASP A 275 3.46 5.52 16.00
CA ASP A 275 2.54 4.45 15.60
C ASP A 275 2.69 3.22 16.51
N ILE A 276 3.94 2.82 16.79
CA ILE A 276 4.25 1.74 17.75
C ILE A 276 3.76 2.06 19.16
N LEU A 277 3.99 3.29 19.62
CA LEU A 277 3.54 3.74 20.96
C LEU A 277 2.01 3.66 21.07
N ASP A 278 1.29 4.16 20.08
CA ASP A 278 -0.17 4.14 20.07
C ASP A 278 -0.72 2.69 20.07
N LEU A 279 -0.09 1.80 19.32
CA LEU A 279 -0.45 0.37 19.31
C LEU A 279 -0.10 -0.31 20.64
N ALA A 280 1.05 0.00 21.22
CA ALA A 280 1.49 -0.57 22.48
C ALA A 280 0.59 -0.14 23.65
N VAL A 281 0.12 1.10 23.64
CA VAL A 281 -0.88 1.59 24.63
C VAL A 281 -2.23 0.90 24.41
N LYS A 282 -2.66 0.72 23.16
CA LYS A 282 -3.91 0.02 22.85
C LYS A 282 -3.89 -1.45 23.26
N GLY A 283 -2.72 -2.08 23.24
CA GLY A 283 -2.52 -3.47 23.65
C GLY A 283 -2.11 -3.65 25.10
N ASP A 284 -2.18 -2.62 25.93
CA ASP A 284 -1.76 -2.62 27.35
C ASP A 284 -0.29 -3.11 27.54
N ILE A 285 0.52 -2.99 26.49
CA ILE A 285 1.96 -3.31 26.51
C ILE A 285 2.74 -2.17 27.14
N ILE A 286 2.35 -0.92 26.83
CA ILE A 286 2.79 0.30 27.49
C ILE A 286 1.59 0.87 28.23
N GLU A 287 1.73 1.03 29.53
CA GLU A 287 0.71 1.64 30.38
C GLU A 287 0.75 3.16 30.26
N LYS A 288 -0.44 3.76 30.16
CA LYS A 288 -0.61 5.21 30.17
C LYS A 288 -1.43 5.64 31.37
N MET A 289 -0.79 6.27 32.35
CA MET A 289 -1.43 6.85 33.53
C MET A 289 -1.36 8.38 33.50
N GLY A 290 -2.47 9.01 33.15
CA GLY A 290 -2.52 10.46 32.92
C GLY A 290 -1.59 10.86 31.77
N SER A 291 -0.55 11.64 32.04
CA SER A 291 0.48 12.05 31.08
C SER A 291 1.71 11.13 31.05
N TRP A 292 1.81 10.15 31.95
CA TRP A 292 2.96 9.27 32.08
C TRP A 292 2.79 7.98 31.26
N PHE A 293 3.90 7.55 30.66
CA PHE A 293 4.01 6.29 29.95
C PHE A 293 5.00 5.39 30.69
N SER A 294 4.65 4.10 30.89
CA SER A 294 5.50 3.10 31.53
C SER A 294 5.47 1.77 30.80
N TYR A 295 6.58 1.04 30.85
CA TYR A 295 6.75 -0.30 30.27
C TYR A 295 7.20 -1.25 31.40
N GLY A 296 6.27 -2.03 31.93
CA GLY A 296 6.49 -2.73 33.20
C GLY A 296 6.81 -1.73 34.33
N ASP A 297 7.88 -2.00 35.09
CA ASP A 297 8.33 -1.12 36.17
C ASP A 297 9.09 0.15 35.70
N LEU A 298 9.40 0.20 34.38
CA LEU A 298 10.19 1.29 33.81
C LEU A 298 9.28 2.45 33.41
N LYS A 299 9.47 3.62 34.06
CA LYS A 299 8.87 4.88 33.61
C LYS A 299 9.60 5.38 32.38
N ILE A 300 8.92 5.39 31.23
CA ILE A 300 9.48 5.80 29.94
C ILE A 300 9.62 7.32 29.90
N ALA A 301 8.49 8.04 29.97
CA ALA A 301 8.48 9.49 29.87
C ALA A 301 7.13 10.09 30.27
N GLN A 302 7.14 11.41 30.54
CA GLN A 302 5.94 12.21 30.62
C GLN A 302 5.64 12.89 29.28
N GLY A 303 4.45 12.71 28.78
CA GLY A 303 3.99 13.22 27.49
C GLY A 303 4.33 12.29 26.31
N ARG A 304 3.46 12.34 25.29
CA ARG A 304 3.55 11.44 24.11
C ARG A 304 4.81 11.68 23.27
N GLU A 305 5.19 12.95 23.08
CA GLU A 305 6.37 13.31 22.30
C GLU A 305 7.68 12.82 22.96
N ASN A 306 7.78 12.98 24.28
CA ASN A 306 8.93 12.46 25.02
C ASN A 306 8.98 10.93 25.01
N ALA A 307 7.82 10.24 25.03
CA ALA A 307 7.78 8.80 24.95
C ALA A 307 8.22 8.29 23.55
N LYS A 308 7.85 9.01 22.47
CA LYS A 308 8.34 8.75 21.11
C LYS A 308 9.86 8.92 21.04
N LEU A 309 10.37 10.01 21.57
CA LEU A 309 11.82 10.30 21.60
C LEU A 309 12.58 9.21 22.37
N TYR A 310 12.08 8.81 23.55
CA TYR A 310 12.66 7.71 24.31
C TYR A 310 12.74 6.41 23.49
N LEU A 311 11.66 6.02 22.81
CA LEU A 311 11.66 4.82 21.98
C LEU A 311 12.67 4.92 20.84
N LYS A 312 12.81 6.09 20.22
CA LYS A 312 13.79 6.36 19.16
C LYS A 312 15.23 6.24 19.65
N GLU A 313 15.52 6.76 20.83
CA GLU A 313 16.86 6.73 21.46
C GLU A 313 17.22 5.36 22.07
N ASN A 314 16.21 4.50 22.30
CA ASN A 314 16.38 3.18 22.90
C ASN A 314 15.95 2.03 21.96
N PRO A 315 16.71 1.72 20.88
CA PRO A 315 16.33 0.74 19.87
C PRO A 315 16.11 -0.69 20.41
N LYS A 316 16.80 -1.06 21.50
CA LYS A 316 16.61 -2.37 22.15
C LYS A 316 15.24 -2.49 22.78
N GLU A 317 14.79 -1.45 23.47
CA GLU A 317 13.44 -1.41 24.07
C GLU A 317 12.36 -1.31 22.98
N LEU A 318 12.58 -0.50 21.95
CA LEU A 318 11.70 -0.41 20.79
C LEU A 318 11.48 -1.79 20.15
N LYS A 319 12.54 -2.56 19.92
CA LYS A 319 12.43 -3.93 19.37
C LYS A 319 11.58 -4.86 20.25
N LYS A 320 11.76 -4.81 21.58
CA LYS A 320 10.94 -5.60 22.53
C LYS A 320 9.46 -5.20 22.46
N VAL A 321 9.17 -3.89 22.41
CA VAL A 321 7.81 -3.38 22.28
C VAL A 321 7.19 -3.82 20.96
N ILE A 322 7.91 -3.69 19.83
CA ILE A 322 7.46 -4.12 18.51
C ILE A 322 7.11 -5.62 18.51
N SER A 323 7.97 -6.47 19.05
CA SER A 323 7.72 -7.93 19.13
C SER A 323 6.42 -8.22 19.88
N LYS A 324 6.21 -7.60 21.05
CA LYS A 324 4.96 -7.75 21.82
C LYS A 324 3.73 -7.20 21.08
N VAL A 325 3.89 -6.06 20.39
CA VAL A 325 2.81 -5.47 19.58
C VAL A 325 2.45 -6.40 18.42
N LYS A 326 3.43 -6.96 17.71
CA LYS A 326 3.18 -7.92 16.63
C LYS A 326 2.45 -9.16 17.15
N ALA A 327 2.91 -9.73 18.28
CA ALA A 327 2.27 -10.87 18.95
C ALA A 327 0.80 -10.56 19.30
N PHE A 328 0.55 -9.42 19.95
CA PHE A 328 -0.79 -8.97 20.32
C PHE A 328 -1.70 -8.78 19.09
N MET A 329 -1.16 -8.31 17.97
CA MET A 329 -1.89 -8.06 16.72
C MET A 329 -2.03 -9.31 15.83
N GLY A 330 -1.43 -10.44 16.20
CA GLY A 330 -1.47 -11.69 15.42
C GLY A 330 -0.63 -11.63 14.13
N LEU A 331 0.40 -10.79 14.12
CA LEU A 331 1.38 -10.64 13.04
C LEU A 331 2.71 -11.33 13.39
N ASP A 332 2.69 -12.35 14.23
CA ASP A 332 3.89 -13.09 14.58
C ASP A 332 4.54 -13.71 13.32
N ASP A 333 5.83 -13.50 13.16
CA ASP A 333 6.64 -14.26 12.21
C ASP A 333 6.50 -15.75 12.56
N LYS A 334 5.74 -16.50 11.76
CA LYS A 334 5.69 -17.98 11.83
C LYS A 334 7.02 -18.55 11.33
N GLY A 335 8.14 -18.20 11.97
CA GLY A 335 9.48 -18.51 11.49
C GLY A 335 10.54 -18.81 12.52
N GLU A 336 10.20 -18.97 13.81
CA GLU A 336 11.07 -19.62 14.77
C GLU A 336 10.23 -20.63 15.55
N GLY A 337 10.25 -21.89 15.07
CA GLY A 337 9.79 -23.02 15.85
C GLY A 337 10.60 -23.10 17.17
N PRO A 338 10.01 -23.65 18.25
CA PRO A 338 10.71 -23.72 19.53
C PRO A 338 12.03 -24.47 19.34
N GLU A 339 13.16 -23.83 19.73
CA GLU A 339 14.44 -24.51 19.87
C GLU A 339 14.21 -25.78 20.69
N SER A 340 14.42 -26.92 20.07
CA SER A 340 14.51 -28.20 20.78
C SER A 340 15.65 -28.08 21.77
N LYS A 341 15.31 -28.00 23.06
CA LYS A 341 16.25 -28.25 24.13
C LYS A 341 16.54 -29.74 24.08
N ASP A 342 17.70 -30.12 23.61
CA ASP A 342 18.45 -31.30 24.00
C ASP A 342 19.60 -30.87 24.92
#